data_0ade4b9658cfe8038b0c6f01caa3c84f
#
_entry.id   0ade4b9658cfe8038b0c6f01caa3c84f
#
_cell.length_a   1.000
_cell.length_b   1.000
_cell.length_c   1.000
_cell.angle_alpha   90.00
_cell.angle_beta   90.00
_cell.angle_gamma   90.00
#
_symmetry.space_group_name_H-M   'P 1'
#
loop_
_entity.id
_entity.type
_entity.pdbx_description
1 polymer ?
#
loop_
_entity_poly.entity_id
_entity_poly.type
_entity_poly.pdbx_seq_one_letter_code
_entity_poly.pdbx_strand_id
1 'polypeptide(L)'
;MTRVDVDDLRARHPLAEVAQRSGFDVCGGTGKVMVCCPMPDHADSTPSMQLDLRADRFRCFGCGAHGDALQFVESMYCVGFREAVDLLEAGGSLPIPPGGSPASKALRVVAQIGGPEPERSSKDEVVAALDDAWTYYSSGELHDEATAYLADRGIDVSALEAEVGGPVAGYSPKGRFELCRYLRGAGHSTNVLIDAGLARQVDPGRPPLDAYRGRLVLAVRDENGQVVGFLGRDTTGREDTPKYLNPPHTVAYDKSVNLYQPPGPSPRAGGQVVVVEGSLDALAIAALAAKNALAELYRPVSASGLAISSGQWETLLGLALATPIVLAADGDDAGAAANKRWQTDLAKLGRRAYVTTWPDGTDPASYLAEHGVSGLAAITVPPARHHVERGPARRCFTAPTRADPSADLPCDAEPPSTSTHLSIGA
;
A
#
# COMPACT_ATOMS: atom_id res chain seq x y z
N MET A 1 20.13 -33.43 6.36
CA MET A 1 20.30 -31.99 6.68
C MET A 1 19.11 -31.60 7.55
N THR A 2 19.36 -31.32 8.81
CA THR A 2 18.30 -30.97 9.78
C THR A 2 17.68 -29.62 9.38
N ARG A 3 16.37 -29.57 9.24
CA ARG A 3 15.61 -28.35 8.95
C ARG A 3 15.68 -27.48 10.21
N VAL A 4 16.22 -26.28 10.09
CA VAL A 4 16.25 -25.32 11.21
C VAL A 4 14.83 -24.81 11.42
N ASP A 5 14.32 -24.94 12.64
CA ASP A 5 13.07 -24.31 13.05
C ASP A 5 13.38 -22.84 13.40
N VAL A 6 12.95 -21.94 12.53
CA VAL A 6 13.23 -20.50 12.63
C VAL A 6 12.49 -19.87 13.81
N ASP A 7 11.29 -20.34 14.14
CA ASP A 7 10.51 -19.79 15.23
C ASP A 7 11.07 -20.21 16.60
N ASP A 8 11.56 -21.45 16.71
CA ASP A 8 12.30 -21.91 17.89
C ASP A 8 13.63 -21.16 18.04
N LEU A 9 14.36 -20.93 16.92
CA LEU A 9 15.60 -20.16 16.94
C LEU A 9 15.38 -18.72 17.44
N ARG A 10 14.32 -18.05 16.96
CA ARG A 10 13.95 -16.69 17.39
C ARG A 10 13.60 -16.65 18.88
N ALA A 11 12.84 -17.64 19.36
CA ALA A 11 12.47 -17.72 20.76
C ALA A 11 13.68 -17.91 21.69
N ARG A 12 14.72 -18.62 21.23
CA ARG A 12 15.96 -18.86 22.01
C ARG A 12 16.95 -17.72 21.94
N HIS A 13 16.90 -16.88 20.88
CA HIS A 13 17.83 -15.78 20.65
C HIS A 13 17.10 -14.45 20.43
N PRO A 14 16.45 -13.89 21.46
CA PRO A 14 15.76 -12.61 21.34
C PRO A 14 16.75 -11.48 21.03
N LEU A 15 16.29 -10.45 20.28
CA LEU A 15 17.12 -9.33 19.82
C LEU A 15 17.87 -8.64 20.96
N ALA A 16 17.26 -8.55 22.16
CA ALA A 16 17.90 -7.98 23.35
C ALA A 16 19.20 -8.73 23.70
N GLU A 17 19.15 -10.06 23.71
CA GLU A 17 20.31 -10.90 24.02
C GLU A 17 21.35 -10.81 22.89
N VAL A 18 20.91 -10.89 21.65
CA VAL A 18 21.79 -10.80 20.46
C VAL A 18 22.49 -9.44 20.43
N ALA A 19 21.79 -8.35 20.71
CA ALA A 19 22.38 -7.02 20.80
C ALA A 19 23.43 -6.93 21.92
N GLN A 20 23.15 -7.48 23.11
CA GLN A 20 24.13 -7.55 24.21
C GLN A 20 25.38 -8.36 23.82
N ARG A 21 25.18 -9.51 23.21
CA ARG A 21 26.30 -10.37 22.73
C ARG A 21 27.13 -9.68 21.63
N SER A 22 26.50 -8.75 20.89
CA SER A 22 27.14 -7.88 19.87
C SER A 22 27.80 -6.63 20.47
N GLY A 23 27.81 -6.48 21.80
CA GLY A 23 28.47 -5.38 22.51
C GLY A 23 27.60 -4.13 22.73
N PHE A 24 26.28 -4.21 22.51
CA PHE A 24 25.37 -3.12 22.84
C PHE A 24 24.92 -3.18 24.30
N ASP A 25 24.97 -2.04 24.99
CA ASP A 25 24.43 -1.96 26.36
C ASP A 25 22.91 -1.72 26.29
N VAL A 26 22.15 -2.79 26.29
CA VAL A 26 20.68 -2.79 26.31
C VAL A 26 20.13 -3.35 27.63
N CYS A 27 20.97 -3.35 28.68
CA CYS A 27 20.64 -3.92 29.97
C CYS A 27 19.39 -3.28 30.60
N GLY A 28 18.41 -4.12 30.93
CA GLY A 28 17.19 -3.72 31.67
C GLY A 28 16.11 -3.03 30.84
N GLY A 29 16.29 -2.89 29.53
CA GLY A 29 15.30 -2.30 28.65
C GLY A 29 14.24 -3.30 28.18
N THR A 30 12.97 -3.00 28.44
CA THR A 30 11.82 -3.73 27.86
C THR A 30 11.14 -2.94 26.74
N GLY A 31 11.75 -1.85 26.27
CA GLY A 31 11.20 -0.89 25.34
C GLY A 31 12.05 -0.71 24.08
N LYS A 32 11.93 0.48 23.48
CA LYS A 32 12.69 0.88 22.29
C LYS A 32 14.00 1.56 22.70
N VAL A 33 15.10 1.13 22.10
CA VAL A 33 16.44 1.68 22.36
C VAL A 33 17.00 2.20 21.02
N MET A 34 17.54 3.42 21.03
CA MET A 34 18.26 3.98 19.89
C MET A 34 19.75 3.74 20.04
N VAL A 35 20.36 3.16 19.01
CA VAL A 35 21.80 2.86 18.96
C VAL A 35 22.41 3.37 17.65
N CYS A 36 23.73 3.58 17.63
CA CYS A 36 24.42 3.79 16.36
C CYS A 36 24.34 2.50 15.52
N CYS A 37 24.05 2.65 14.24
CA CYS A 37 23.88 1.50 13.34
C CYS A 37 25.21 0.74 13.17
N PRO A 38 25.26 -0.57 13.43
CA PRO A 38 26.47 -1.37 13.29
C PRO A 38 26.71 -1.91 11.88
N MET A 39 25.84 -1.58 10.94
CA MET A 39 25.92 -2.14 9.57
C MET A 39 27.20 -1.68 8.86
N PRO A 40 27.93 -2.57 8.16
CA PRO A 40 29.25 -2.28 7.59
C PRO A 40 29.26 -1.08 6.62
N ASP A 41 28.22 -0.94 5.83
CA ASP A 41 28.11 0.12 4.81
C ASP A 41 27.49 1.42 5.34
N HIS A 42 27.33 1.55 6.66
CA HIS A 42 26.70 2.70 7.27
C HIS A 42 27.61 3.34 8.32
N ALA A 43 28.34 4.39 7.93
CA ALA A 43 29.14 5.20 8.85
C ALA A 43 28.21 6.07 9.72
N ASP A 44 27.77 5.54 10.85
CA ASP A 44 26.84 6.21 11.76
C ASP A 44 27.58 6.88 12.91
N SER A 45 27.45 8.22 13.01
CA SER A 45 28.01 9.02 14.10
C SER A 45 26.95 9.46 15.13
N THR A 46 25.67 9.27 14.80
CA THR A 46 24.53 9.60 15.64
C THR A 46 23.55 8.42 15.65
N PRO A 47 22.92 8.10 16.80
CA PRO A 47 22.01 6.96 16.88
C PRO A 47 20.90 7.02 15.84
N SER A 48 20.93 6.11 14.87
CA SER A 48 19.96 6.03 13.77
C SER A 48 19.23 4.69 13.69
N MET A 49 19.64 3.71 14.52
CA MET A 49 18.97 2.41 14.56
C MET A 49 18.16 2.27 15.82
N GLN A 50 16.89 1.94 15.66
CA GLN A 50 15.98 1.58 16.75
C GLN A 50 16.00 0.06 16.95
N LEU A 51 16.21 -0.38 18.18
CA LEU A 51 15.97 -1.75 18.64
C LEU A 51 14.66 -1.74 19.43
N ASP A 52 13.63 -2.39 18.95
CA ASP A 52 12.39 -2.63 19.67
C ASP A 52 12.49 -3.99 20.37
N LEU A 53 12.90 -3.96 21.64
CA LEU A 53 13.21 -5.16 22.42
C LEU A 53 11.94 -5.93 22.82
N ARG A 54 10.77 -5.28 22.76
CA ARG A 54 9.48 -5.93 23.03
C ARG A 54 8.92 -6.63 21.78
N ALA A 55 9.04 -5.97 20.63
CA ALA A 55 8.59 -6.52 19.36
C ALA A 55 9.63 -7.44 18.72
N ASP A 56 10.80 -7.57 19.32
CA ASP A 56 11.94 -8.35 18.82
C ASP A 56 12.36 -7.96 17.40
N ARG A 57 12.39 -6.63 17.12
CA ARG A 57 12.63 -6.04 15.81
C ARG A 57 13.63 -4.91 15.88
N PHE A 58 14.43 -4.76 14.82
CA PHE A 58 15.27 -3.58 14.64
C PHE A 58 14.93 -2.85 13.35
N ARG A 59 15.23 -1.54 13.33
CA ARG A 59 15.14 -0.70 12.14
C ARG A 59 16.13 0.45 12.20
N CYS A 60 16.99 0.57 11.21
CA CYS A 60 17.82 1.74 10.99
C CYS A 60 17.12 2.76 10.10
N PHE A 61 17.02 3.99 10.57
CA PHE A 61 16.41 5.09 9.81
C PHE A 61 17.39 5.75 8.83
N GLY A 62 18.69 5.46 8.96
CA GLY A 62 19.75 5.95 8.06
C GLY A 62 19.91 5.08 6.82
N CYS A 63 20.27 3.80 6.99
CA CYS A 63 20.52 2.90 5.87
C CYS A 63 19.29 2.03 5.49
N GLY A 64 18.20 2.07 6.26
CA GLY A 64 16.99 1.29 5.98
C GLY A 64 17.05 -0.18 6.40
N ALA A 65 18.17 -0.68 6.98
CA ALA A 65 18.28 -2.03 7.48
C ALA A 65 17.20 -2.29 8.55
N HIS A 66 16.52 -3.42 8.48
CA HIS A 66 15.45 -3.79 9.41
C HIS A 66 15.27 -5.29 9.45
N GLY A 67 14.69 -5.79 10.53
CA GLY A 67 14.42 -7.22 10.67
C GLY A 67 14.30 -7.68 12.11
N ASP A 68 14.45 -8.99 12.31
CA ASP A 68 14.54 -9.68 13.61
C ASP A 68 16.00 -9.92 14.02
N ALA A 69 16.21 -10.67 15.11
CA ALA A 69 17.54 -11.00 15.62
C ALA A 69 18.41 -11.74 14.62
N LEU A 70 17.85 -12.64 13.80
CA LEU A 70 18.58 -13.37 12.79
C LEU A 70 19.04 -12.44 11.65
N GLN A 71 18.15 -11.62 11.14
CA GLN A 71 18.45 -10.61 10.11
C GLN A 71 19.43 -9.55 10.61
N PHE A 72 19.42 -9.25 11.91
CA PHE A 72 20.40 -8.38 12.54
C PHE A 72 21.81 -8.94 12.41
N VAL A 73 21.98 -10.25 12.71
CA VAL A 73 23.27 -10.94 12.57
C VAL A 73 23.68 -11.06 11.10
N GLU A 74 22.78 -11.49 10.20
CA GLU A 74 23.06 -11.57 8.76
C GLU A 74 23.58 -10.23 8.21
N SER A 75 22.88 -9.14 8.54
CA SER A 75 23.23 -7.81 8.04
C SER A 75 24.52 -7.26 8.66
N MET A 76 24.71 -7.46 9.97
CA MET A 76 25.86 -6.93 10.72
C MET A 76 27.18 -7.62 10.36
N TYR A 77 27.12 -8.93 10.06
CA TYR A 77 28.29 -9.73 9.72
C TYR A 77 28.45 -10.00 8.22
N CYS A 78 27.50 -9.54 7.38
CA CYS A 78 27.46 -9.83 5.93
C CYS A 78 27.51 -11.33 5.64
N VAL A 79 26.77 -12.14 6.40
CA VAL A 79 26.76 -13.60 6.32
C VAL A 79 25.41 -14.13 5.83
N GLY A 80 25.40 -15.33 5.30
CA GLY A 80 24.17 -16.00 4.90
C GLY A 80 23.45 -16.65 6.09
N PHE A 81 22.18 -17.06 5.86
CA PHE A 81 21.29 -17.67 6.86
C PHE A 81 21.96 -18.75 7.73
N ARG A 82 22.65 -19.70 7.14
CA ARG A 82 23.30 -20.80 7.90
C ARG A 82 24.38 -20.31 8.83
N GLU A 83 25.22 -19.44 8.33
CA GLU A 83 26.34 -18.89 9.10
C GLU A 83 25.81 -17.99 10.23
N ALA A 84 24.75 -17.24 10.00
CA ALA A 84 24.07 -16.48 11.04
C ALA A 84 23.47 -17.39 12.13
N VAL A 85 22.87 -18.53 11.75
CA VAL A 85 22.40 -19.55 12.69
C VAL A 85 23.58 -20.12 13.52
N ASP A 86 24.68 -20.46 12.87
CA ASP A 86 25.87 -20.99 13.56
C ASP A 86 26.45 -19.97 14.56
N LEU A 87 26.45 -18.68 14.20
CA LEU A 87 26.88 -17.59 15.09
C LEU A 87 25.96 -17.43 16.30
N LEU A 88 24.63 -17.54 16.09
CA LEU A 88 23.67 -17.49 17.19
C LEU A 88 23.80 -18.68 18.15
N GLU A 89 23.94 -19.89 17.61
CA GLU A 89 24.02 -21.13 18.37
C GLU A 89 25.38 -21.32 19.08
N ALA A 90 26.47 -20.69 18.59
CA ALA A 90 27.79 -20.80 19.19
C ALA A 90 27.86 -20.27 20.64
N GLY A 91 26.90 -19.46 21.07
CA GLY A 91 26.86 -18.85 22.40
C GLY A 91 27.99 -17.83 22.62
N GLY A 92 28.03 -17.20 23.80
CA GLY A 92 29.03 -16.20 24.16
C GLY A 92 28.94 -14.87 23.38
N SER A 93 30.01 -14.06 23.45
CA SER A 93 30.09 -12.80 22.71
C SER A 93 30.20 -13.07 21.21
N LEU A 94 29.49 -12.31 20.42
CA LEU A 94 29.62 -12.40 18.96
C LEU A 94 30.95 -11.79 18.51
N PRO A 95 31.57 -12.29 17.43
CA PRO A 95 32.86 -11.77 16.93
C PRO A 95 32.72 -10.30 16.52
N ILE A 96 33.84 -9.56 16.50
CA ILE A 96 33.86 -8.18 16.02
C ILE A 96 33.56 -8.19 14.52
N PRO A 97 32.50 -7.42 14.02
CA PRO A 97 32.15 -7.42 12.62
C PRO A 97 33.28 -6.89 11.73
N PRO A 98 33.38 -7.38 10.49
CA PRO A 98 34.35 -6.87 9.53
C PRO A 98 34.06 -5.39 9.20
N GLY A 99 34.99 -4.49 9.58
CA GLY A 99 34.89 -3.06 9.27
C GLY A 99 34.58 -2.10 10.43
N GLY A 100 34.35 -2.58 11.63
CA GLY A 100 34.06 -1.75 12.79
C GLY A 100 34.73 -2.24 14.07
N SER A 101 35.34 -1.33 14.83
CA SER A 101 35.65 -1.57 16.24
C SER A 101 34.39 -1.20 17.04
N PRO A 102 33.70 -2.19 17.64
CA PRO A 102 32.50 -1.90 18.45
C PRO A 102 32.82 -1.13 19.72
N ALA A 103 34.04 -1.27 20.20
CA ALA A 103 34.46 -0.76 21.50
C ALA A 103 34.93 0.69 21.51
N SER A 104 35.17 1.35 20.38
CA SER A 104 35.69 2.70 20.35
C SER A 104 34.66 3.77 19.89
N LYS A 105 33.56 3.37 19.29
CA LYS A 105 32.40 4.25 19.12
C LYS A 105 31.41 3.95 20.24
N ALA A 106 31.84 4.35 21.45
CA ALA A 106 31.07 4.20 22.66
C ALA A 106 29.57 4.35 22.41
N LEU A 107 28.87 3.26 22.70
CA LEU A 107 27.54 3.23 23.23
C LEU A 107 27.16 4.54 23.91
N ARG A 108 26.68 5.50 23.16
CA ARG A 108 25.75 6.45 23.73
C ARG A 108 24.37 5.81 23.56
N VAL A 109 23.97 5.06 24.60
CA VAL A 109 22.56 4.88 24.89
C VAL A 109 21.99 6.28 25.06
N VAL A 110 21.49 6.84 23.97
CA VAL A 110 20.73 8.08 24.03
C VAL A 110 19.33 7.69 24.40
N ALA A 111 19.10 7.74 25.69
CA ALA A 111 17.84 7.58 26.40
C ALA A 111 17.20 6.18 26.31
N GLN A 112 17.25 5.47 27.40
CA GLN A 112 16.08 4.73 27.86
C GLN A 112 14.92 5.74 27.87
N ILE A 113 14.01 5.63 26.90
CA ILE A 113 12.68 6.21 27.03
C ILE A 113 11.93 5.27 27.99
N GLY A 114 12.36 5.29 29.22
CA GLY A 114 11.76 4.59 30.37
C GLY A 114 11.18 5.63 31.33
N GLY A 115 10.42 6.57 30.76
CA GLY A 115 9.32 7.19 31.47
C GLY A 115 8.06 6.35 31.21
N PRO A 116 6.95 6.54 31.93
CA PRO A 116 5.67 6.02 31.50
C PRO A 116 5.54 6.39 30.01
N GLU A 117 5.34 5.37 29.15
CA GLU A 117 5.16 5.61 27.70
C GLU A 117 4.12 6.73 27.61
N PRO A 118 4.41 7.86 26.96
CA PRO A 118 3.42 8.91 26.86
C PRO A 118 2.17 8.24 26.29
N GLU A 119 1.06 8.42 26.98
CA GLU A 119 -0.21 7.81 26.62
C GLU A 119 -0.44 8.10 25.15
N ARG A 120 -0.42 7.06 24.30
CA ARG A 120 -0.57 7.23 22.85
C ARG A 120 -1.94 7.83 22.61
N SER A 121 -1.99 8.76 21.67
CA SER A 121 -3.25 9.34 21.24
C SER A 121 -4.22 8.25 20.77
N SER A 122 -5.47 8.39 21.11
CA SER A 122 -6.52 7.47 20.65
C SER A 122 -6.67 7.53 19.13
N LYS A 123 -7.28 6.49 18.54
CA LYS A 123 -7.57 6.48 17.10
C LYS A 123 -8.44 7.67 16.70
N ASP A 124 -9.43 8.01 17.51
CA ASP A 124 -10.37 9.11 17.21
C ASP A 124 -9.66 10.47 17.21
N GLU A 125 -8.73 10.72 18.14
CA GLU A 125 -7.92 11.96 18.14
C GLU A 125 -7.01 12.05 16.93
N VAL A 126 -6.38 10.93 16.56
CA VAL A 126 -5.51 10.87 15.37
C VAL A 126 -6.29 11.11 14.10
N VAL A 127 -7.45 10.47 13.95
CA VAL A 127 -8.31 10.65 12.77
C VAL A 127 -8.85 12.07 12.69
N ALA A 128 -9.29 12.65 13.79
CA ALA A 128 -9.76 14.04 13.83
C ALA A 128 -8.65 15.02 13.38
N ALA A 129 -7.39 14.79 13.82
CA ALA A 129 -6.26 15.60 13.38
C ALA A 129 -5.92 15.40 11.90
N LEU A 130 -6.10 14.19 11.36
CA LEU A 130 -5.92 13.89 9.93
C LEU A 130 -7.01 14.56 9.06
N ASP A 131 -8.25 14.58 9.51
CA ASP A 131 -9.35 15.24 8.79
C ASP A 131 -9.18 16.77 8.77
N ASP A 132 -8.78 17.38 9.89
CA ASP A 132 -8.45 18.80 9.93
C ASP A 132 -7.20 19.13 9.10
N ALA A 133 -6.20 18.25 9.08
CA ALA A 133 -5.03 18.40 8.21
C ALA A 133 -5.42 18.31 6.74
N TRP A 134 -6.33 17.41 6.37
CA TRP A 134 -6.85 17.34 5.00
C TRP A 134 -7.57 18.62 4.61
N THR A 135 -8.43 19.13 5.48
CA THR A 135 -9.11 20.41 5.27
C THR A 135 -8.11 21.54 5.03
N TYR A 136 -7.02 21.59 5.80
CA TYR A 136 -5.95 22.57 5.60
C TYR A 136 -5.26 22.40 4.25
N TYR A 137 -4.77 21.20 3.92
CA TYR A 137 -4.01 20.94 2.71
C TYR A 137 -4.80 21.14 1.42
N SER A 138 -6.11 20.94 1.46
CA SER A 138 -7.01 20.95 0.31
C SER A 138 -7.87 22.22 0.20
N SER A 139 -7.50 23.30 0.88
CA SER A 139 -8.24 24.55 0.87
C SER A 139 -7.52 25.68 0.14
N GLY A 140 -8.27 26.55 -0.52
CA GLY A 140 -7.80 27.82 -1.10
C GLY A 140 -6.56 27.67 -1.98
N GLU A 141 -5.60 28.54 -1.81
CA GLU A 141 -4.34 28.59 -2.59
C GLU A 141 -3.56 27.27 -2.55
N LEU A 142 -3.66 26.49 -1.46
CA LEU A 142 -2.98 25.20 -1.37
C LEU A 142 -3.60 24.16 -2.32
N HIS A 143 -4.92 24.19 -2.48
CA HIS A 143 -5.58 23.37 -3.47
C HIS A 143 -5.22 23.79 -4.90
N ASP A 144 -5.18 25.11 -5.18
CA ASP A 144 -4.81 25.64 -6.48
C ASP A 144 -3.35 25.22 -6.85
N GLU A 145 -2.42 25.26 -5.88
CA GLU A 145 -1.03 24.80 -6.09
C GLU A 145 -0.96 23.29 -6.38
N ALA A 146 -1.78 22.50 -5.69
CA ALA A 146 -1.86 21.05 -5.94
C ALA A 146 -2.38 20.74 -7.34
N THR A 147 -3.47 21.38 -7.75
CA THR A 147 -4.09 21.16 -9.07
C THR A 147 -3.21 21.66 -10.20
N ALA A 148 -2.52 22.78 -10.04
CA ALA A 148 -1.53 23.29 -11.00
C ALA A 148 -0.37 22.30 -11.18
N TYR A 149 0.18 21.76 -10.09
CA TYR A 149 1.23 20.73 -10.17
C TYR A 149 0.78 19.46 -10.90
N LEU A 150 -0.47 19.04 -10.69
CA LEU A 150 -1.04 17.87 -11.39
C LEU A 150 -1.27 18.19 -12.87
N ALA A 151 -1.76 19.37 -13.20
CA ALA A 151 -2.00 19.81 -14.58
C ALA A 151 -0.70 19.86 -15.39
N ASP A 152 0.41 20.32 -14.81
CA ASP A 152 1.74 20.31 -15.43
C ASP A 152 2.23 18.89 -15.78
N ARG A 153 1.63 17.86 -15.16
CA ARG A 153 1.87 16.44 -15.44
C ARG A 153 0.79 15.81 -16.32
N GLY A 154 -0.10 16.60 -16.89
CA GLY A 154 -1.20 16.13 -17.72
C GLY A 154 -2.34 15.46 -16.93
N ILE A 155 -2.40 15.64 -15.61
CA ILE A 155 -3.45 15.08 -14.74
C ILE A 155 -4.46 16.18 -14.41
N ASP A 156 -5.58 16.21 -15.11
CA ASP A 156 -6.69 17.13 -14.89
C ASP A 156 -7.72 16.49 -13.96
N VAL A 157 -7.73 16.90 -12.70
CA VAL A 157 -8.60 16.32 -11.66
C VAL A 157 -9.98 16.95 -11.58
N SER A 158 -10.28 18.00 -12.34
CA SER A 158 -11.50 18.81 -12.21
C SER A 158 -12.80 17.99 -12.34
N ALA A 159 -12.85 17.07 -13.30
CA ALA A 159 -14.00 16.19 -13.49
C ALA A 159 -14.17 15.19 -12.34
N LEU A 160 -13.06 14.66 -11.82
CA LEU A 160 -13.08 13.74 -10.69
C LEU A 160 -13.55 14.47 -9.41
N GLU A 161 -13.05 15.67 -9.17
CA GLU A 161 -13.48 16.51 -8.04
C GLU A 161 -14.95 16.89 -8.09
N ALA A 162 -15.46 17.20 -9.29
CA ALA A 162 -16.89 17.44 -9.50
C ALA A 162 -17.73 16.18 -9.21
N GLU A 163 -17.24 15.00 -9.58
CA GLU A 163 -17.94 13.72 -9.36
C GLU A 163 -17.98 13.33 -7.88
N VAL A 164 -16.87 13.50 -7.15
CA VAL A 164 -16.78 13.14 -5.74
C VAL A 164 -17.23 14.25 -4.79
N GLY A 165 -17.48 15.45 -5.30
CA GLY A 165 -17.98 16.59 -4.55
C GLY A 165 -16.95 17.24 -3.63
N GLY A 166 -15.66 17.14 -3.96
CA GLY A 166 -14.59 17.74 -3.16
C GLY A 166 -13.19 17.49 -3.68
N PRO A 167 -12.17 18.11 -3.07
CA PRO A 167 -10.79 18.02 -3.50
C PRO A 167 -10.23 16.60 -3.38
N VAL A 168 -9.45 16.18 -4.40
CA VAL A 168 -8.76 14.88 -4.44
C VAL A 168 -7.27 15.00 -4.19
N ALA A 169 -6.75 16.22 -4.20
CA ALA A 169 -5.36 16.55 -3.92
C ALA A 169 -5.26 17.81 -3.07
N GLY A 170 -4.17 17.93 -2.33
CA GLY A 170 -3.83 19.10 -1.53
C GLY A 170 -2.34 19.39 -1.62
N TYR A 171 -1.90 20.47 -1.00
CA TYR A 171 -0.50 20.86 -0.98
C TYR A 171 -0.05 21.22 0.44
N SER A 172 1.14 20.78 0.80
CA SER A 172 1.79 21.17 2.04
C SER A 172 2.85 22.23 1.75
N PRO A 173 2.73 23.45 2.29
CA PRO A 173 3.69 24.55 2.06
C PRO A 173 5.11 24.16 2.45
N LYS A 174 6.09 24.96 1.97
CA LYS A 174 7.52 24.77 2.32
C LYS A 174 7.85 25.21 3.74
N GLY A 175 6.94 25.89 4.43
CA GLY A 175 7.09 26.37 5.79
C GLY A 175 7.33 25.25 6.80
N ARG A 176 7.85 25.62 7.98
CA ARG A 176 8.31 24.60 8.95
C ARG A 176 7.25 24.20 9.96
N PHE A 177 6.24 25.05 10.21
CA PHE A 177 5.32 24.95 11.34
C PHE A 177 3.90 25.39 10.98
N GLU A 178 3.56 25.49 9.71
CA GLU A 178 2.30 26.09 9.27
C GLU A 178 1.12 25.18 9.60
N LEU A 179 1.21 23.91 9.25
CA LEU A 179 0.21 22.91 9.63
C LEU A 179 0.16 22.75 11.15
N CYS A 180 1.32 22.59 11.81
CA CYS A 180 1.35 22.44 13.27
C CYS A 180 0.69 23.63 13.98
N ARG A 181 0.87 24.86 13.47
CA ARG A 181 0.21 26.04 14.03
C ARG A 181 -1.30 25.99 13.82
N TYR A 182 -1.74 25.63 12.61
CA TYR A 182 -3.14 25.51 12.27
C TYR A 182 -3.84 24.49 13.17
N LEU A 183 -3.31 23.26 13.24
CA LEU A 183 -3.89 22.17 14.02
C LEU A 183 -3.88 22.42 15.53
N ARG A 184 -2.84 23.08 16.05
CA ARG A 184 -2.83 23.49 17.45
C ARG A 184 -3.89 24.57 17.74
N GLY A 185 -4.12 25.46 16.78
CA GLY A 185 -5.22 26.43 16.83
C GLY A 185 -6.60 25.77 16.83
N ALA A 186 -6.74 24.61 16.18
CA ALA A 186 -7.94 23.76 16.18
C ALA A 186 -8.07 22.92 17.47
N GLY A 187 -7.08 22.94 18.38
CA GLY A 187 -7.15 22.26 19.68
C GLY A 187 -6.39 20.93 19.76
N HIS A 188 -5.73 20.49 18.70
CA HIS A 188 -4.94 19.26 18.74
C HIS A 188 -3.64 19.42 19.52
N SER A 189 -3.32 18.45 20.36
CA SER A 189 -2.06 18.44 21.11
C SER A 189 -0.88 18.09 20.22
N THR A 190 0.32 18.52 20.60
CA THR A 190 1.56 18.19 19.89
C THR A 190 1.77 16.68 19.78
N ASN A 191 1.40 15.91 20.81
CA ASN A 191 1.53 14.45 20.79
C ASN A 191 0.61 13.82 19.73
N VAL A 192 -0.63 14.28 19.62
CA VAL A 192 -1.56 13.83 18.56
C VAL A 192 -0.97 14.09 17.17
N LEU A 193 -0.35 15.26 16.92
CA LEU A 193 0.24 15.56 15.63
C LEU A 193 1.43 14.63 15.29
N ILE A 194 2.23 14.26 16.29
CA ILE A 194 3.34 13.32 16.13
C ILE A 194 2.81 11.91 15.90
N ASP A 195 1.83 11.46 16.71
CA ASP A 195 1.22 10.13 16.61
C ASP A 195 0.44 9.94 15.30
N ALA A 196 -0.13 11.02 14.76
CA ALA A 196 -0.77 11.04 13.44
C ALA A 196 0.23 11.09 12.26
N GLY A 197 1.53 11.26 12.54
CA GLY A 197 2.54 11.41 11.49
C GLY A 197 2.49 12.74 10.74
N LEU A 198 1.78 13.73 11.27
CA LEU A 198 1.66 15.09 10.72
C LEU A 198 2.83 15.98 11.10
N ALA A 199 3.50 15.65 12.19
CA ALA A 199 4.65 16.37 12.72
C ALA A 199 5.81 15.44 13.04
N ARG A 200 7.03 15.95 12.97
CA ARG A 200 8.27 15.24 13.29
C ARG A 200 9.07 15.97 14.36
N GLN A 201 9.30 15.31 15.49
CA GLN A 201 10.21 15.79 16.51
C GLN A 201 11.64 15.53 16.05
N VAL A 202 12.39 16.59 15.78
CA VAL A 202 13.80 16.50 15.35
C VAL A 202 14.73 16.65 16.54
N ASP A 203 14.52 17.69 17.33
CA ASP A 203 15.31 17.97 18.53
C ASP A 203 14.41 17.98 19.78
N PRO A 204 14.79 17.31 20.86
CA PRO A 204 14.08 17.43 22.14
C PRO A 204 14.04 18.90 22.61
N GLY A 205 12.86 19.37 23.00
CA GLY A 205 12.67 20.74 23.47
C GLY A 205 12.48 21.82 22.40
N ARG A 206 12.55 21.47 21.11
CA ARG A 206 12.14 22.36 20.02
C ARG A 206 10.74 22.00 19.50
N PRO A 207 9.99 22.94 18.92
CA PRO A 207 8.73 22.63 18.28
C PRO A 207 8.92 21.58 17.18
N PRO A 208 8.01 20.60 17.03
CA PRO A 208 8.07 19.64 15.94
C PRO A 208 7.83 20.33 14.60
N LEU A 209 8.41 19.77 13.55
CA LEU A 209 8.30 20.26 12.18
C LEU A 209 7.16 19.58 11.45
N ASP A 210 6.48 20.32 10.57
CA ASP A 210 5.50 19.75 9.63
C ASP A 210 6.16 18.63 8.81
N ALA A 211 5.47 17.49 8.68
CA ALA A 211 6.06 16.29 8.06
C ALA A 211 6.18 16.38 6.53
N TYR A 212 5.17 16.98 5.86
CA TYR A 212 4.99 16.90 4.40
C TYR A 212 5.42 18.16 3.65
N ARG A 213 6.29 18.97 4.21
CA ARG A 213 6.70 20.28 3.64
C ARG A 213 7.10 20.22 2.17
N GLY A 214 6.57 21.15 1.35
CA GLY A 214 6.87 21.29 -0.07
C GLY A 214 6.44 20.06 -0.88
N ARG A 215 5.27 19.50 -0.57
CA ARG A 215 4.77 18.29 -1.22
C ARG A 215 3.34 18.42 -1.67
N LEU A 216 3.06 17.86 -2.83
CA LEU A 216 1.70 17.44 -3.16
C LEU A 216 1.28 16.37 -2.16
N VAL A 217 0.08 16.48 -1.62
CA VAL A 217 -0.47 15.60 -0.59
C VAL A 217 -1.70 14.89 -1.14
N LEU A 218 -1.71 13.57 -1.01
CA LEU A 218 -2.85 12.71 -1.37
C LEU A 218 -3.32 11.98 -0.12
N ALA A 219 -4.63 12.06 0.17
CA ALA A 219 -5.20 11.40 1.33
C ALA A 219 -5.35 9.88 1.08
N VAL A 220 -4.82 9.08 2.00
CA VAL A 220 -5.12 7.64 2.08
C VAL A 220 -6.36 7.49 2.95
N ARG A 221 -7.35 6.77 2.42
CA ARG A 221 -8.63 6.56 3.10
C ARG A 221 -8.86 5.09 3.39
N ASP A 222 -9.55 4.81 4.49
CA ASP A 222 -10.04 3.47 4.80
C ASP A 222 -11.31 3.13 3.99
N GLU A 223 -11.86 1.97 4.26
CA GLU A 223 -13.09 1.46 3.63
C GLU A 223 -14.34 2.32 3.89
N ASN A 224 -14.32 3.12 4.97
CA ASN A 224 -15.39 4.05 5.34
C ASN A 224 -15.19 5.45 4.74
N GLY A 225 -14.11 5.65 3.96
CA GLY A 225 -13.75 6.94 3.39
C GLY A 225 -13.02 7.89 4.35
N GLN A 226 -12.69 7.44 5.56
CA GLN A 226 -12.02 8.21 6.60
C GLN A 226 -10.53 8.38 6.26
N VAL A 227 -9.98 9.57 6.46
CA VAL A 227 -8.56 9.81 6.22
C VAL A 227 -7.73 9.12 7.30
N VAL A 228 -6.85 8.21 6.88
CA VAL A 228 -5.98 7.44 7.79
C VAL A 228 -4.51 7.80 7.66
N GLY A 229 -4.13 8.59 6.66
CA GLY A 229 -2.78 9.05 6.44
C GLY A 229 -2.61 9.81 5.13
N PHE A 230 -1.39 10.27 4.86
CA PHE A 230 -1.10 11.03 3.65
C PHE A 230 0.11 10.49 2.90
N LEU A 231 0.01 10.44 1.57
CA LEU A 231 1.16 10.30 0.69
C LEU A 231 1.64 11.69 0.29
N GLY A 232 2.94 11.92 0.35
CA GLY A 232 3.56 13.19 -0.03
C GLY A 232 4.49 13.04 -1.22
N ARG A 233 4.16 13.62 -2.39
CA ARG A 233 5.04 13.68 -3.55
C ARG A 233 5.88 14.94 -3.50
N ASP A 234 7.20 14.83 -3.56
CA ASP A 234 8.07 15.99 -3.63
C ASP A 234 7.82 16.82 -4.89
N THR A 235 7.66 18.13 -4.70
CA THR A 235 7.49 19.12 -5.78
C THR A 235 8.68 20.05 -5.91
N THR A 236 9.68 19.90 -5.04
CA THR A 236 10.85 20.78 -5.01
C THR A 236 11.94 20.37 -5.99
N GLY A 237 11.94 19.10 -6.42
CA GLY A 237 12.95 18.53 -7.32
C GLY A 237 14.34 18.41 -6.73
N ARG A 238 14.48 18.48 -5.39
CA ARG A 238 15.77 18.39 -4.72
C ARG A 238 16.24 16.95 -4.66
N GLU A 239 17.50 16.71 -5.01
CA GLU A 239 18.10 15.37 -5.01
C GLU A 239 18.22 14.76 -3.61
N ASP A 240 18.38 15.60 -2.56
CA ASP A 240 18.47 15.17 -1.17
C ASP A 240 17.11 14.88 -0.51
N THR A 241 16.03 14.98 -1.28
CA THR A 241 14.66 14.79 -0.78
C THR A 241 14.03 13.55 -1.40
N PRO A 242 13.49 12.62 -0.59
CA PRO A 242 12.80 11.44 -1.14
C PRO A 242 11.65 11.84 -2.07
N LYS A 243 11.60 11.23 -3.26
CA LYS A 243 10.57 11.45 -4.28
C LYS A 243 9.15 11.27 -3.71
N TYR A 244 8.97 10.25 -2.88
CA TYR A 244 7.72 9.98 -2.16
C TYR A 244 7.96 9.85 -0.66
N LEU A 245 7.02 10.34 0.12
CA LEU A 245 6.91 10.14 1.55
C LEU A 245 5.62 9.39 1.83
N ASN A 246 5.75 8.16 2.34
CA ASN A 246 4.61 7.36 2.77
C ASN A 246 4.20 7.72 4.19
N PRO A 247 2.92 7.51 4.58
CA PRO A 247 2.51 7.67 5.96
C PRO A 247 3.33 6.75 6.89
N PRO A 248 3.71 7.20 8.08
CA PRO A 248 4.27 6.30 9.08
C PRO A 248 3.19 5.34 9.60
N HIS A 249 3.60 4.24 10.21
CA HIS A 249 2.65 3.38 10.94
C HIS A 249 2.08 4.15 12.14
N THR A 250 0.75 4.22 12.24
CA THR A 250 0.01 4.90 13.32
C THR A 250 -1.12 3.99 13.82
N VAL A 251 -1.90 4.44 14.81
CA VAL A 251 -3.11 3.72 15.24
C VAL A 251 -4.22 3.73 14.17
N ALA A 252 -4.12 4.61 13.16
CA ALA A 252 -5.08 4.73 12.05
C ALA A 252 -4.57 4.11 10.75
N TYR A 253 -3.25 4.05 10.55
CA TYR A 253 -2.63 3.62 9.28
C TYR A 253 -1.65 2.48 9.47
N ASP A 254 -1.86 1.41 8.71
CA ASP A 254 -0.93 0.29 8.57
C ASP A 254 -0.60 0.06 7.08
N LYS A 255 0.66 0.31 6.71
CA LYS A 255 1.11 0.11 5.32
C LYS A 255 0.92 -1.32 4.83
N SER A 256 0.91 -2.30 5.74
CA SER A 256 0.76 -3.71 5.36
C SER A 256 -0.67 -4.07 4.92
N VAL A 257 -1.64 -3.18 5.16
CA VAL A 257 -3.07 -3.39 4.85
C VAL A 257 -3.60 -2.31 3.91
N ASN A 258 -3.24 -1.03 4.17
CA ASN A 258 -3.79 0.09 3.43
C ASN A 258 -3.20 0.20 2.02
N LEU A 259 -4.08 0.47 1.06
CA LEU A 259 -3.77 0.80 -0.33
C LEU A 259 -4.17 2.26 -0.58
N TYR A 260 -3.45 2.95 -1.44
CA TYR A 260 -3.93 4.22 -1.96
C TYR A 260 -4.97 3.98 -3.04
N GLN A 261 -6.12 4.58 -2.88
CA GLN A 261 -7.19 4.61 -3.86
C GLN A 261 -7.64 6.06 -4.03
N PRO A 262 -7.60 6.61 -5.25
CA PRO A 262 -8.28 7.86 -5.52
C PRO A 262 -9.76 7.73 -5.17
N PRO A 263 -10.40 8.77 -4.60
CA PRO A 263 -11.84 8.73 -4.39
C PRO A 263 -12.57 8.60 -5.72
N GLY A 264 -13.72 7.94 -5.72
CA GLY A 264 -14.51 7.69 -6.91
C GLY A 264 -15.57 6.62 -6.68
N PRO A 265 -16.47 6.39 -7.65
CA PRO A 265 -17.52 5.40 -7.53
C PRO A 265 -16.98 3.97 -7.48
N SER A 266 -17.76 3.06 -6.92
CA SER A 266 -17.46 1.63 -7.01
C SER A 266 -17.66 1.14 -8.45
N PRO A 267 -16.85 0.17 -8.92
CA PRO A 267 -16.99 -0.36 -10.27
C PRO A 267 -18.37 -0.98 -10.48
N ARG A 268 -18.98 -0.65 -11.63
CA ARG A 268 -20.22 -1.31 -12.09
C ARG A 268 -19.89 -2.65 -12.78
N ALA A 269 -20.94 -3.35 -13.21
CA ALA A 269 -20.78 -4.55 -14.03
C ALA A 269 -19.97 -4.23 -15.32
N GLY A 270 -18.91 -5.00 -15.55
CA GLY A 270 -17.95 -4.77 -16.63
C GLY A 270 -16.80 -3.80 -16.28
N GLY A 271 -16.77 -3.26 -15.07
CA GLY A 271 -15.63 -2.50 -14.56
C GLY A 271 -14.47 -3.40 -14.13
N GLN A 272 -13.36 -2.79 -13.77
CA GLN A 272 -12.11 -3.47 -13.43
C GLN A 272 -11.35 -2.74 -12.31
N VAL A 273 -10.61 -3.50 -11.50
CA VAL A 273 -9.63 -2.95 -10.56
C VAL A 273 -8.29 -2.90 -11.26
N VAL A 274 -7.64 -1.74 -11.24
CA VAL A 274 -6.34 -1.51 -11.90
C VAL A 274 -5.26 -1.32 -10.84
N VAL A 275 -4.29 -2.20 -10.78
CA VAL A 275 -3.17 -2.14 -9.82
C VAL A 275 -1.98 -1.48 -10.49
N VAL A 276 -1.54 -0.37 -9.93
CA VAL A 276 -0.37 0.42 -10.40
C VAL A 276 0.66 0.57 -9.29
N GLU A 277 1.88 1.00 -9.64
CA GLU A 277 2.96 1.23 -8.69
C GLU A 277 2.78 2.53 -7.91
N GLY A 278 2.56 3.62 -8.63
CA GLY A 278 2.54 4.97 -8.11
C GLY A 278 1.14 5.50 -7.80
N SER A 279 1.05 6.35 -6.78
CA SER A 279 -0.21 7.01 -6.43
C SER A 279 -0.65 8.03 -7.49
N LEU A 280 0.29 8.63 -8.22
CA LEU A 280 -0.05 9.55 -9.33
C LEU A 280 -0.60 8.80 -10.54
N ASP A 281 -0.13 7.58 -10.80
CA ASP A 281 -0.67 6.73 -11.86
C ASP A 281 -2.11 6.34 -11.58
N ALA A 282 -2.40 5.97 -10.32
CA ALA A 282 -3.76 5.71 -9.90
C ALA A 282 -4.65 6.95 -10.05
N LEU A 283 -4.15 8.12 -9.64
CA LEU A 283 -4.90 9.38 -9.77
C LEU A 283 -5.13 9.76 -11.23
N ALA A 284 -4.13 9.58 -12.12
CA ALA A 284 -4.24 9.86 -13.55
C ALA A 284 -5.33 9.00 -14.21
N ILE A 285 -5.37 7.70 -13.89
CA ILE A 285 -6.41 6.79 -14.39
C ILE A 285 -7.79 7.25 -13.92
N ALA A 286 -7.95 7.55 -12.62
CA ALA A 286 -9.24 7.99 -12.06
C ALA A 286 -9.71 9.31 -12.68
N ALA A 287 -8.82 10.30 -12.76
CA ALA A 287 -9.12 11.62 -13.32
C ALA A 287 -9.53 11.54 -14.80
N LEU A 288 -8.79 10.78 -15.61
CA LEU A 288 -9.09 10.62 -17.02
C LEU A 288 -10.39 9.81 -17.23
N ALA A 289 -10.65 8.80 -16.42
CA ALA A 289 -11.88 8.04 -16.46
C ALA A 289 -13.10 8.93 -16.09
N ALA A 290 -13.01 9.75 -15.04
CA ALA A 290 -14.06 10.69 -14.66
C ALA A 290 -14.33 11.72 -15.78
N LYS A 291 -13.28 12.31 -16.37
CA LYS A 291 -13.38 13.26 -17.48
C LYS A 291 -14.14 12.72 -18.70
N ASN A 292 -14.12 11.39 -18.88
CA ASN A 292 -14.75 10.72 -20.02
C ASN A 292 -16.02 9.93 -19.64
N ALA A 293 -16.59 10.15 -18.44
CA ALA A 293 -17.75 9.43 -17.90
C ALA A 293 -17.53 7.90 -17.84
N LEU A 294 -16.32 7.48 -17.53
CA LEU A 294 -15.89 6.08 -17.41
C LEU A 294 -15.45 5.71 -15.98
N ALA A 295 -15.68 6.58 -14.98
CA ALA A 295 -15.22 6.37 -13.62
C ALA A 295 -15.67 5.03 -13.01
N GLU A 296 -16.90 4.61 -13.30
CA GLU A 296 -17.42 3.30 -12.86
C GLU A 296 -16.79 2.09 -13.57
N LEU A 297 -15.95 2.29 -14.59
CA LEU A 297 -15.25 1.21 -15.29
C LEU A 297 -13.84 0.96 -14.77
N TYR A 298 -13.25 1.94 -14.09
CA TYR A 298 -11.86 1.86 -13.64
C TYR A 298 -11.77 2.19 -12.16
N ARG A 299 -11.30 1.23 -11.36
CA ARG A 299 -10.94 1.43 -9.96
C ARG A 299 -9.43 1.27 -9.78
N PRO A 300 -8.66 2.33 -9.96
CA PRO A 300 -7.21 2.27 -9.78
C PRO A 300 -6.85 2.20 -8.30
N VAL A 301 -5.83 1.39 -8.00
CA VAL A 301 -5.25 1.23 -6.66
C VAL A 301 -3.73 1.18 -6.74
N SER A 302 -3.05 1.74 -5.75
CA SER A 302 -1.59 1.67 -5.63
C SER A 302 -1.18 1.18 -4.24
N ALA A 303 -0.22 0.25 -4.22
CA ALA A 303 0.45 -0.19 -3.00
C ALA A 303 1.52 0.81 -2.52
N SER A 304 1.74 1.90 -3.28
CA SER A 304 2.80 2.88 -3.04
C SER A 304 4.19 2.24 -2.96
N GLY A 305 4.46 1.34 -3.92
CA GLY A 305 5.72 0.62 -4.11
C GLY A 305 5.55 -0.71 -4.84
N LEU A 306 6.68 -1.33 -5.21
CA LEU A 306 6.72 -2.58 -5.99
C LEU A 306 6.31 -3.84 -5.21
N ALA A 307 6.38 -3.79 -3.87
CA ALA A 307 6.04 -4.93 -3.01
C ALA A 307 4.62 -4.76 -2.45
N ILE A 308 3.77 -5.73 -2.71
CA ILE A 308 2.42 -5.82 -2.16
C ILE A 308 2.43 -6.89 -1.05
N SER A 309 1.99 -6.52 0.14
CA SER A 309 1.91 -7.42 1.29
C SER A 309 0.71 -8.37 1.19
N SER A 310 0.68 -9.42 2.01
CA SER A 310 -0.48 -10.32 2.12
C SER A 310 -1.76 -9.57 2.54
N GLY A 311 -1.66 -8.65 3.51
CA GLY A 311 -2.82 -7.86 3.94
C GLY A 311 -3.32 -6.89 2.87
N GLN A 312 -2.42 -6.29 2.08
CA GLN A 312 -2.82 -5.48 0.92
C GLN A 312 -3.50 -6.33 -0.16
N TRP A 313 -3.04 -7.57 -0.38
CA TRP A 313 -3.73 -8.50 -1.28
C TRP A 313 -5.13 -8.84 -0.78
N GLU A 314 -5.32 -9.09 0.51
CA GLU A 314 -6.63 -9.34 1.11
C GLU A 314 -7.56 -8.14 0.92
N THR A 315 -7.08 -6.92 1.20
CA THR A 315 -7.82 -5.67 0.96
C THR A 315 -8.21 -5.54 -0.52
N LEU A 316 -7.27 -5.74 -1.44
CA LEU A 316 -7.53 -5.66 -2.88
C LEU A 316 -8.55 -6.71 -3.34
N LEU A 317 -8.47 -7.94 -2.82
CA LEU A 317 -9.42 -9.00 -3.14
C LEU A 317 -10.81 -8.69 -2.59
N GLY A 318 -10.92 -8.04 -1.44
CA GLY A 318 -12.18 -7.51 -0.92
C GLY A 318 -12.82 -6.49 -1.86
N LEU A 319 -12.01 -5.59 -2.42
CA LEU A 319 -12.46 -4.60 -3.41
C LEU A 319 -12.87 -5.23 -4.75
N ALA A 320 -12.24 -6.35 -5.13
CA ALA A 320 -12.36 -6.97 -6.45
C ALA A 320 -13.15 -8.29 -6.43
N LEU A 321 -14.10 -8.49 -5.50
CA LEU A 321 -14.80 -9.78 -5.30
C LEU A 321 -15.24 -10.47 -6.61
N ALA A 322 -15.92 -9.77 -7.49
CA ALA A 322 -16.38 -10.26 -8.79
C ALA A 322 -15.80 -9.45 -9.97
N THR A 323 -14.88 -8.53 -9.70
CA THR A 323 -14.34 -7.59 -10.67
C THR A 323 -13.00 -8.10 -11.20
N PRO A 324 -12.73 -8.05 -12.52
CA PRO A 324 -11.42 -8.36 -13.08
C PRO A 324 -10.32 -7.48 -12.48
N ILE A 325 -9.11 -8.06 -12.34
CA ILE A 325 -7.92 -7.35 -11.89
C ILE A 325 -6.98 -7.18 -13.08
N VAL A 326 -6.55 -5.95 -13.33
CA VAL A 326 -5.55 -5.59 -14.32
C VAL A 326 -4.31 -5.07 -13.60
N LEU A 327 -3.16 -5.62 -13.92
CA LEU A 327 -1.86 -5.22 -13.40
C LEU A 327 -1.21 -4.30 -14.44
N ALA A 328 -0.86 -3.10 -14.02
CA ALA A 328 -0.37 -2.03 -14.89
C ALA A 328 0.81 -1.30 -14.24
N ALA A 329 1.86 -2.05 -13.88
CA ALA A 329 3.13 -1.51 -13.41
C ALA A 329 3.86 -0.75 -14.54
N ASP A 330 4.89 0.03 -14.20
CA ASP A 330 5.62 0.87 -15.14
C ASP A 330 6.24 0.07 -16.31
N GLY A 331 6.50 0.73 -17.43
CA GLY A 331 7.05 0.14 -18.66
C GLY A 331 8.58 0.03 -18.60
N ASP A 332 9.12 -0.50 -17.49
CA ASP A 332 10.54 -0.79 -17.35
C ASP A 332 10.76 -2.22 -16.83
N ASP A 333 12.02 -2.63 -16.70
CA ASP A 333 12.37 -3.97 -16.22
C ASP A 333 11.85 -4.24 -14.81
N ALA A 334 11.81 -3.22 -13.94
CA ALA A 334 11.34 -3.35 -12.57
C ALA A 334 9.82 -3.55 -12.53
N GLY A 335 9.07 -2.80 -13.34
CA GLY A 335 7.62 -2.93 -13.48
C GLY A 335 7.22 -4.25 -14.15
N ALA A 336 7.95 -4.69 -15.18
CA ALA A 336 7.74 -6.02 -15.78
C ALA A 336 7.93 -7.14 -14.74
N ALA A 337 8.98 -7.05 -13.92
CA ALA A 337 9.23 -8.00 -12.83
C ALA A 337 8.14 -7.90 -11.74
N ALA A 338 7.64 -6.70 -11.43
CA ALA A 338 6.54 -6.49 -10.49
C ALA A 338 5.24 -7.14 -10.99
N ASN A 339 4.83 -6.88 -12.24
CA ASN A 339 3.66 -7.50 -12.86
C ASN A 339 3.72 -9.03 -12.78
N LYS A 340 4.88 -9.63 -13.06
CA LYS A 340 5.07 -11.08 -12.98
C LYS A 340 4.92 -11.61 -11.56
N ARG A 341 5.49 -10.91 -10.55
CA ARG A 341 5.32 -11.28 -9.14
C ARG A 341 3.88 -11.18 -8.71
N TRP A 342 3.22 -10.05 -8.96
CA TRP A 342 1.82 -9.79 -8.60
C TRP A 342 0.87 -10.81 -9.23
N GLN A 343 1.10 -11.15 -10.51
CA GLN A 343 0.33 -12.20 -11.17
C GLN A 343 0.50 -13.57 -10.51
N THR A 344 1.75 -13.90 -10.11
CA THR A 344 2.06 -15.15 -9.41
C THR A 344 1.39 -15.20 -8.03
N ASP A 345 1.41 -14.10 -7.29
CA ASP A 345 0.81 -14.03 -5.95
C ASP A 345 -0.72 -14.11 -6.02
N LEU A 346 -1.35 -13.42 -6.97
CA LEU A 346 -2.78 -13.55 -7.22
C LEU A 346 -3.18 -14.96 -7.64
N ALA A 347 -2.37 -15.65 -8.46
CA ALA A 347 -2.62 -17.03 -8.85
C ALA A 347 -2.58 -17.99 -7.64
N LYS A 348 -1.66 -17.80 -6.67
CA LYS A 348 -1.64 -18.55 -5.41
C LYS A 348 -2.90 -18.32 -4.57
N LEU A 349 -3.51 -17.15 -4.68
CA LEU A 349 -4.76 -16.76 -4.03
C LEU A 349 -6.01 -17.17 -4.84
N GLY A 350 -5.84 -17.96 -5.92
CA GLY A 350 -6.93 -18.45 -6.76
C GLY A 350 -7.56 -17.39 -7.68
N ARG A 351 -6.87 -16.25 -7.90
CA ARG A 351 -7.36 -15.15 -8.73
C ARG A 351 -6.55 -15.00 -10.00
N ARG A 352 -7.25 -14.80 -11.12
CA ARG A 352 -6.64 -14.44 -12.41
C ARG A 352 -6.52 -12.93 -12.50
N ALA A 353 -5.38 -12.48 -13.06
CA ALA A 353 -5.14 -11.09 -13.38
C ALA A 353 -4.69 -10.96 -14.84
N TYR A 354 -5.05 -9.84 -15.44
CA TYR A 354 -4.58 -9.43 -16.75
C TYR A 354 -3.40 -8.48 -16.58
N VAL A 355 -2.51 -8.44 -17.55
CA VAL A 355 -1.34 -7.57 -17.49
C VAL A 355 -1.41 -6.58 -18.66
N THR A 356 -1.30 -5.30 -18.35
CA THR A 356 -1.07 -4.24 -19.33
C THR A 356 0.43 -4.00 -19.44
N THR A 357 0.91 -3.83 -20.65
CA THR A 357 2.30 -3.47 -20.96
C THR A 357 2.33 -2.08 -21.59
N TRP A 358 3.25 -1.27 -21.13
CA TRP A 358 3.50 0.07 -21.64
C TRP A 358 4.75 0.09 -22.52
N PRO A 359 4.94 1.10 -23.39
CA PRO A 359 6.21 1.32 -24.07
C PRO A 359 7.37 1.49 -23.05
N ASP A 360 8.58 1.10 -23.47
CA ASP A 360 9.77 1.18 -22.62
C ASP A 360 9.99 2.58 -22.03
N GLY A 361 10.21 2.63 -20.72
CA GLY A 361 10.46 3.87 -19.98
C GLY A 361 9.23 4.75 -19.73
N THR A 362 8.01 4.25 -20.00
CA THR A 362 6.76 5.00 -19.86
C THR A 362 5.99 4.50 -18.64
N ASP A 363 5.56 5.41 -17.74
CA ASP A 363 4.62 5.10 -16.67
C ASP A 363 3.15 5.30 -17.15
N PRO A 364 2.16 4.73 -16.43
CA PRO A 364 0.75 4.88 -16.78
C PRO A 364 0.30 6.34 -16.91
N ALA A 365 0.71 7.22 -15.99
CA ALA A 365 0.31 8.63 -16.00
C ALA A 365 0.83 9.36 -17.25
N SER A 366 2.10 9.15 -17.60
CA SER A 366 2.73 9.75 -18.80
C SER A 366 2.07 9.24 -20.08
N TYR A 367 1.80 7.93 -20.17
CA TYR A 367 1.11 7.35 -21.32
C TYR A 367 -0.30 7.91 -21.50
N LEU A 368 -1.06 8.05 -20.41
CA LEU A 368 -2.40 8.60 -20.46
C LEU A 368 -2.42 10.09 -20.77
N ALA A 369 -1.42 10.85 -20.32
CA ALA A 369 -1.26 12.27 -20.67
C ALA A 369 -1.06 12.46 -22.18
N GLU A 370 -0.30 11.56 -22.84
CA GLU A 370 -0.05 11.61 -24.29
C GLU A 370 -1.23 11.11 -25.13
N HIS A 371 -1.87 10.00 -24.70
CA HIS A 371 -2.85 9.29 -25.53
C HIS A 371 -4.32 9.59 -25.14
N GLY A 372 -4.54 10.27 -24.03
CA GLY A 372 -5.90 10.61 -23.57
C GLY A 372 -6.78 9.37 -23.36
N VAL A 373 -8.07 9.50 -23.67
CA VAL A 373 -9.07 8.43 -23.46
C VAL A 373 -8.73 7.14 -24.23
N SER A 374 -8.05 7.22 -25.37
CA SER A 374 -7.61 6.03 -26.10
C SER A 374 -6.58 5.21 -25.31
N GLY A 375 -5.80 5.86 -24.44
CA GLY A 375 -4.87 5.20 -23.53
C GLY A 375 -5.57 4.32 -22.49
N LEU A 376 -6.78 4.68 -22.04
CA LEU A 376 -7.55 3.83 -21.14
C LEU A 376 -7.93 2.48 -21.77
N ALA A 377 -8.05 2.40 -23.09
CA ALA A 377 -8.32 1.16 -23.81
C ALA A 377 -7.16 0.14 -23.67
N ALA A 378 -5.93 0.59 -23.41
CA ALA A 378 -4.80 -0.29 -23.12
C ALA A 378 -4.95 -1.02 -21.78
N ILE A 379 -5.77 -0.46 -20.86
CA ILE A 379 -6.06 -1.02 -19.51
C ILE A 379 -7.35 -1.84 -19.57
N THR A 380 -7.62 -2.59 -20.61
CA THR A 380 -8.87 -3.35 -20.73
C THR A 380 -8.65 -4.84 -20.62
N VAL A 381 -9.60 -5.48 -19.92
CA VAL A 381 -9.72 -6.93 -19.95
C VAL A 381 -10.12 -7.36 -21.37
N PRO A 382 -9.35 -8.22 -22.05
CA PRO A 382 -9.76 -8.74 -23.36
C PRO A 382 -11.17 -9.34 -23.23
N PRO A 383 -12.08 -9.11 -24.20
CA PRO A 383 -13.40 -9.70 -24.18
C PRO A 383 -13.26 -11.21 -24.03
N ALA A 384 -14.04 -11.79 -23.13
CA ALA A 384 -14.05 -13.25 -22.95
C ALA A 384 -14.26 -13.89 -24.32
N ARG A 385 -13.24 -14.58 -24.82
CA ARG A 385 -13.44 -15.44 -25.99
C ARG A 385 -14.43 -16.49 -25.54
N HIS A 386 -15.68 -16.41 -25.99
CA HIS A 386 -16.61 -17.49 -25.92
C HIS A 386 -15.98 -18.64 -26.70
N HIS A 387 -15.24 -19.50 -26.03
CA HIS A 387 -15.00 -20.84 -26.55
C HIS A 387 -16.37 -21.51 -26.59
N VAL A 388 -17.04 -21.38 -27.71
CA VAL A 388 -18.04 -22.37 -28.10
C VAL A 388 -17.21 -23.63 -28.26
N GLU A 389 -17.12 -24.43 -27.20
CA GLU A 389 -16.74 -25.84 -27.33
C GLU A 389 -17.77 -26.43 -28.28
N ARG A 390 -17.38 -26.56 -29.56
CA ARG A 390 -18.08 -27.50 -30.43
C ARG A 390 -17.82 -28.85 -29.81
N GLY A 391 -18.78 -29.28 -28.99
CA GLY A 391 -18.84 -30.65 -28.51
C GLY A 391 -18.66 -31.58 -29.70
N PRO A 392 -18.00 -32.74 -29.54
CA PRO A 392 -17.77 -33.68 -30.62
C PRO A 392 -19.12 -33.99 -31.25
N ALA A 393 -19.17 -33.82 -32.59
CA ALA A 393 -20.34 -34.13 -33.40
C ALA A 393 -20.85 -35.52 -33.00
N ARG A 394 -22.02 -35.58 -32.39
CA ARG A 394 -22.71 -36.84 -32.16
C ARG A 394 -22.93 -37.49 -33.52
N ARG A 395 -22.18 -38.54 -33.80
CA ARG A 395 -22.48 -39.45 -34.92
C ARG A 395 -23.91 -39.96 -34.73
N CYS A 396 -24.78 -39.52 -35.62
CA CYS A 396 -26.08 -40.17 -35.73
C CYS A 396 -25.84 -41.65 -36.07
N PHE A 397 -26.07 -42.54 -35.13
CA PHE A 397 -26.26 -43.96 -35.40
C PHE A 397 -27.65 -44.10 -36.03
N THR A 398 -27.69 -44.42 -37.34
CA THR A 398 -28.89 -44.91 -37.99
C THR A 398 -29.15 -46.31 -37.49
N ALA A 399 -30.24 -46.47 -36.74
CA ALA A 399 -30.78 -47.80 -36.41
C ALA A 399 -31.65 -48.31 -37.56
N PRO A 400 -31.67 -49.65 -37.82
CA PRO A 400 -32.38 -50.25 -38.96
C PRO A 400 -33.89 -50.28 -38.72
N THR A 401 -34.60 -50.02 -39.83
CA THR A 401 -36.01 -50.12 -40.02
C THR A 401 -36.54 -51.54 -39.64
N ARG A 402 -37.63 -51.59 -38.86
CA ARG A 402 -38.56 -52.72 -38.84
C ARG A 402 -40.01 -52.26 -38.80
N ALA A 403 -40.83 -52.91 -39.63
CA ALA A 403 -42.15 -52.60 -40.08
C ALA A 403 -43.24 -52.63 -38.97
N ASP A 404 -44.25 -51.85 -39.24
CA ASP A 404 -45.67 -51.73 -38.94
C ASP A 404 -46.33 -53.06 -38.57
N PRO A 405 -47.56 -53.17 -37.94
CA PRO A 405 -48.71 -52.33 -38.13
C PRO A 405 -49.67 -52.08 -36.92
N SER A 406 -50.52 -51.05 -37.14
CA SER A 406 -51.93 -50.94 -36.75
C SER A 406 -52.36 -50.58 -35.33
N ALA A 407 -53.23 -49.65 -35.32
CA ALA A 407 -54.54 -49.47 -34.69
C ALA A 407 -54.72 -48.26 -33.75
N ASP A 408 -55.58 -47.41 -34.26
CA ASP A 408 -56.75 -46.75 -33.61
C ASP A 408 -56.57 -45.59 -32.63
N LEU A 409 -57.13 -44.48 -33.08
CA LEU A 409 -57.67 -43.31 -32.42
C LEU A 409 -58.71 -43.66 -31.32
N PRO A 410 -59.22 -42.75 -30.45
CA PRO A 410 -59.57 -41.35 -30.73
C PRO A 410 -59.38 -40.30 -29.60
N CYS A 411 -59.45 -39.04 -30.02
CA CYS A 411 -60.15 -37.82 -29.56
C CYS A 411 -60.34 -37.45 -28.10
N ASP A 412 -60.24 -36.17 -27.91
CA ASP A 412 -60.97 -35.28 -27.03
C ASP A 412 -60.35 -34.85 -25.69
N ALA A 413 -59.97 -33.57 -25.59
CA ALA A 413 -60.65 -32.55 -24.81
C ALA A 413 -59.85 -31.25 -24.70
N GLU A 414 -60.56 -30.18 -24.97
CA GLU A 414 -60.15 -28.76 -24.90
C GLU A 414 -59.95 -28.26 -23.46
N PRO A 415 -59.40 -27.04 -23.33
CA PRO A 415 -58.98 -26.42 -22.06
C PRO A 415 -60.08 -25.62 -21.35
N PRO A 416 -59.90 -25.19 -20.13
CA PRO A 416 -60.64 -24.03 -19.66
C PRO A 416 -59.70 -22.82 -19.41
N SER A 417 -60.13 -21.73 -20.07
CA SER A 417 -59.89 -20.35 -19.73
C SER A 417 -60.54 -20.00 -18.38
N THR A 418 -59.90 -19.13 -17.58
CA THR A 418 -60.64 -18.06 -16.88
C THR A 418 -59.66 -16.94 -16.41
N SER A 419 -59.97 -15.80 -16.94
CA SER A 419 -59.66 -14.48 -16.39
C SER A 419 -60.42 -14.21 -15.11
N THR A 420 -59.89 -13.32 -14.25
CA THR A 420 -60.59 -12.29 -13.48
C THR A 420 -59.56 -11.37 -12.81
N HIS A 421 -59.39 -10.14 -13.24
CA HIS A 421 -60.00 -8.87 -12.77
C HIS A 421 -59.61 -8.44 -11.33
N LEU A 422 -58.87 -7.31 -11.29
CA LEU A 422 -59.16 -6.00 -10.61
C LEU A 422 -59.48 -5.97 -9.12
N SER A 423 -58.72 -5.12 -8.38
CA SER A 423 -59.11 -3.81 -7.76
C SER A 423 -57.97 -3.31 -6.91
N ILE A 424 -57.41 -2.19 -7.15
CA ILE A 424 -57.59 -0.78 -6.72
C ILE A 424 -58.13 -0.63 -5.28
N GLY A 425 -57.36 0.09 -4.45
CA GLY A 425 -57.87 0.64 -3.22
C GLY A 425 -56.84 1.22 -2.27
N ALA A 426 -56.73 2.57 -2.28
CA ALA A 426 -56.22 3.53 -1.28
C ALA A 426 -54.75 3.48 -0.86
#